data_22d168695abb3f7267c74128d7913913
#
_entry.id   22d168695abb3f7267c74128d7913913
#
_cell.length_a   1.000
_cell.length_b   1.000
_cell.length_c   1.000
_cell.angle_alpha   90.00
_cell.angle_beta   90.00
_cell.angle_gamma   90.00
#
_symmetry.space_group_name_H-M   'P 1'
#
loop_
_entity.id
_entity.type
_entity.pdbx_description
1 polymer ?
#
loop_
_entity_poly.entity_id
_entity_poly.type
_entity_poly.pdbx_seq_one_letter_code
_entity_poly.pdbx_strand_id
1 'polypeptide(L)'
;MMLQRTGLSLLVGAVLLASSGAFASPALVFQPDNGTIFYAEDPDALWFPASLTKLMTAYVAFEALKAGTVTPDTKLICSKAATEQAPSKLWLKEGESITLDVALKVLIVESANDVAVMIAEGVAGSQEAFVARMNETAQHLGMTHTHYVNVNGLPEAGQVTTARDLAKLARALIVEFPDHADLFSTEQVQVGKQVMRTHNRMLVSFPGADGMKTGFICDSGFNIVVSATRDGRKLVAVVLGEQSVAARTDRATDLLENGFKRYFWKSLFGTSLDGLAVQASLSNEPAHLHDSVCGAARAKSTRRRRIKSKLHGLDAQDSRQPARAVSAREEN
;
A
#
# COMPACT_ATOMS: atom_id res chain seq x y z
N MET A 1 74.88 3.19 -34.27
CA MET A 1 73.52 2.72 -34.71
C MET A 1 72.63 2.63 -33.49
N MET A 2 71.91 3.74 -33.16
CA MET A 2 71.04 3.84 -31.97
C MET A 2 69.60 3.47 -32.35
N LEU A 3 69.04 2.45 -31.75
CA LEU A 3 67.62 2.14 -31.86
C LEU A 3 66.84 2.88 -30.77
N GLN A 4 65.99 3.80 -31.18
CA GLN A 4 64.96 4.43 -30.33
C GLN A 4 63.79 3.46 -30.14
N ARG A 5 63.50 3.10 -28.87
CA ARG A 5 62.27 2.39 -28.46
C ARG A 5 61.21 3.45 -28.11
N THR A 6 60.19 3.58 -28.96
CA THR A 6 58.98 4.34 -28.67
C THR A 6 58.04 3.51 -27.78
N GLY A 7 57.90 3.95 -26.55
CA GLY A 7 56.93 3.36 -25.61
C GLY A 7 55.53 3.90 -25.90
N LEU A 8 54.58 3.01 -26.22
CA LEU A 8 53.17 3.30 -26.40
C LEU A 8 52.46 3.12 -25.03
N SER A 9 52.15 4.24 -24.36
CA SER A 9 51.38 4.22 -23.10
C SER A 9 49.90 4.08 -23.41
N LEU A 10 49.31 2.91 -23.10
CA LEU A 10 47.88 2.68 -23.11
C LEU A 10 47.28 3.31 -21.82
N LEU A 11 46.54 4.39 -21.97
CA LEU A 11 45.67 4.94 -20.94
C LEU A 11 44.39 4.09 -20.93
N VAL A 12 44.26 3.19 -19.93
CA VAL A 12 43.01 2.49 -19.62
C VAL A 12 42.14 3.43 -18.80
N GLY A 13 41.19 4.08 -19.45
CA GLY A 13 40.14 4.89 -18.81
C GLY A 13 39.17 3.95 -18.09
N ALA A 14 39.20 3.91 -16.74
CA ALA A 14 38.20 3.26 -15.95
C ALA A 14 36.91 4.08 -16.02
N VAL A 15 35.92 3.60 -16.81
CA VAL A 15 34.56 4.10 -16.78
C VAL A 15 33.91 3.57 -15.51
N LEU A 16 33.83 4.40 -14.49
CA LEU A 16 32.97 4.17 -13.31
C LEU A 16 31.52 4.23 -13.78
N LEU A 17 30.94 3.08 -14.10
CA LEU A 17 29.50 2.92 -14.20
C LEU A 17 28.93 3.13 -12.80
N ALA A 18 28.46 4.34 -12.51
CA ALA A 18 27.57 4.57 -11.39
C ALA A 18 26.29 3.73 -11.66
N SER A 19 26.25 2.52 -11.13
CA SER A 19 25.01 1.78 -11.01
C SER A 19 24.11 2.60 -10.09
N SER A 20 23.14 3.32 -10.68
CA SER A 20 21.96 3.77 -9.96
C SER A 20 21.33 2.51 -9.38
N GLY A 21 21.53 2.28 -8.08
CA GLY A 21 20.91 1.18 -7.37
C GLY A 21 19.40 1.30 -7.57
N ALA A 22 18.84 0.44 -8.41
CA ALA A 22 17.41 0.23 -8.43
C ALA A 22 17.08 -0.28 -7.03
N PHE A 23 16.39 0.54 -6.23
CA PHE A 23 15.83 0.07 -4.96
C PHE A 23 14.91 -1.10 -5.29
N ALA A 24 15.32 -2.30 -4.90
CA ALA A 24 14.45 -3.46 -4.97
C ALA A 24 13.28 -3.20 -4.02
N SER A 25 12.07 -3.34 -4.52
CA SER A 25 10.86 -3.17 -3.71
C SER A 25 10.80 -4.33 -2.70
N PRO A 26 10.72 -4.08 -1.37
CA PRO A 26 10.74 -5.14 -0.37
C PRO A 26 9.61 -6.13 -0.57
N ALA A 27 9.90 -7.43 -0.47
CA ALA A 27 8.90 -8.47 -0.61
C ALA A 27 9.19 -9.69 0.27
N LEU A 28 8.12 -10.35 0.72
CA LEU A 28 8.21 -11.56 1.52
C LEU A 28 7.01 -12.46 1.24
N VAL A 29 7.24 -13.78 1.07
CA VAL A 29 6.18 -14.79 0.99
C VAL A 29 6.40 -15.83 2.07
N PHE A 30 5.34 -16.16 2.79
CA PHE A 30 5.41 -17.11 3.90
C PHE A 30 4.11 -17.90 4.07
N GLN A 31 4.22 -19.05 4.75
CA GLN A 31 3.09 -19.83 5.24
C GLN A 31 2.72 -19.36 6.64
N PRO A 32 1.45 -18.98 6.92
CA PRO A 32 1.10 -18.40 8.21
C PRO A 32 1.12 -19.40 9.37
N ASP A 33 0.82 -20.68 9.16
CA ASP A 33 0.69 -21.68 10.23
C ASP A 33 1.98 -21.81 11.05
N ASN A 34 3.10 -21.96 10.38
CA ASN A 34 4.41 -22.18 11.00
C ASN A 34 5.45 -21.10 10.71
N GLY A 35 5.07 -20.05 9.96
CA GLY A 35 5.94 -18.95 9.60
C GLY A 35 7.01 -19.28 8.54
N THR A 36 6.97 -20.46 7.89
CA THR A 36 7.96 -20.84 6.88
C THR A 36 8.01 -19.85 5.72
N ILE A 37 9.22 -19.39 5.38
CA ILE A 37 9.48 -18.42 4.32
C ILE A 37 9.69 -19.10 2.97
N PHE A 38 8.98 -18.64 1.95
CA PHE A 38 9.10 -19.10 0.57
C PHE A 38 9.92 -18.14 -0.29
N TYR A 39 9.89 -16.86 0.04
CA TYR A 39 10.65 -15.80 -0.63
C TYR A 39 10.93 -14.66 0.34
N ALA A 40 12.08 -14.04 0.24
CA ALA A 40 12.42 -12.81 0.95
C ALA A 40 13.39 -11.98 0.11
N GLU A 41 13.07 -10.69 -0.05
CA GLU A 41 13.90 -9.68 -0.71
C GLU A 41 13.78 -8.39 0.10
N ASP A 42 14.91 -7.93 0.63
CA ASP A 42 15.01 -6.75 1.50
C ASP A 42 13.91 -6.69 2.58
N PRO A 43 13.64 -7.81 3.31
CA PRO A 43 12.48 -7.92 4.18
C PRO A 43 12.51 -6.94 5.37
N ASP A 44 13.69 -6.43 5.72
CA ASP A 44 13.94 -5.52 6.84
C ASP A 44 14.14 -4.06 6.40
N ALA A 45 14.06 -3.77 5.10
CA ALA A 45 14.13 -2.40 4.63
C ALA A 45 12.95 -1.57 5.17
N LEU A 46 13.26 -0.41 5.77
CA LEU A 46 12.25 0.50 6.28
C LEU A 46 11.37 1.02 5.13
N TRP A 47 10.07 1.05 5.38
CA TRP A 47 9.08 1.45 4.39
C TRP A 47 7.93 2.23 5.02
N PHE A 48 7.24 3.07 4.22
CA PHE A 48 6.00 3.70 4.64
C PHE A 48 4.85 2.70 4.48
N PRO A 49 4.13 2.36 5.57
CA PRO A 49 3.05 1.37 5.51
C PRO A 49 1.87 1.83 4.65
N ALA A 50 1.64 3.13 4.54
CA ALA A 50 0.42 3.67 3.97
C ALA A 50 -0.81 2.99 4.62
N SER A 51 -1.88 2.72 3.87
CA SER A 51 -3.09 2.09 4.42
C SER A 51 -2.92 0.62 4.87
N LEU A 52 -1.73 0.01 4.77
CA LEU A 52 -1.47 -1.26 5.45
C LEU A 52 -1.49 -1.10 6.98
N THR A 53 -1.30 0.13 7.50
CA THR A 53 -1.54 0.52 8.91
C THR A 53 -2.90 0.04 9.41
N LYS A 54 -3.92 0.04 8.57
CA LYS A 54 -5.28 -0.37 8.94
C LYS A 54 -5.41 -1.86 9.28
N LEU A 55 -4.42 -2.69 8.94
CA LEU A 55 -4.33 -4.06 9.46
C LEU A 55 -4.08 -4.06 10.97
N MET A 56 -3.21 -3.16 11.46
CA MET A 56 -3.01 -2.99 12.91
C MET A 56 -4.24 -2.37 13.58
N THR A 57 -4.90 -1.43 12.92
CA THR A 57 -6.18 -0.87 13.41
C THR A 57 -7.25 -1.95 13.57
N ALA A 58 -7.36 -2.86 12.61
CA ALA A 58 -8.26 -4.01 12.69
C ALA A 58 -7.82 -4.98 13.81
N TYR A 59 -6.53 -5.26 13.94
CA TYR A 59 -6.01 -6.16 14.97
C TYR A 59 -6.35 -5.67 16.38
N VAL A 60 -6.06 -4.41 16.71
CA VAL A 60 -6.37 -3.82 18.03
C VAL A 60 -7.90 -3.80 18.28
N ALA A 61 -8.72 -3.57 17.26
CA ALA A 61 -10.16 -3.67 17.39
C ALA A 61 -10.62 -5.12 17.66
N PHE A 62 -9.98 -6.13 17.05
CA PHE A 62 -10.26 -7.55 17.33
C PHE A 62 -9.83 -7.95 18.75
N GLU A 63 -8.70 -7.44 19.25
CA GLU A 63 -8.31 -7.63 20.65
C GLU A 63 -9.40 -7.08 21.60
N ALA A 64 -9.93 -5.90 21.32
CA ALA A 64 -10.99 -5.28 22.12
C ALA A 64 -12.32 -6.08 22.06
N LEU A 65 -12.68 -6.61 20.88
CA LEU A 65 -13.82 -7.52 20.71
C LEU A 65 -13.62 -8.82 21.51
N LYS A 66 -12.43 -9.43 21.40
CA LYS A 66 -12.08 -10.67 22.14
C LYS A 66 -12.07 -10.46 23.65
N ALA A 67 -11.64 -9.28 24.11
CA ALA A 67 -11.67 -8.91 25.52
C ALA A 67 -13.07 -8.52 26.02
N GLY A 68 -14.06 -8.39 25.13
CA GLY A 68 -15.44 -7.99 25.48
C GLY A 68 -15.57 -6.52 25.90
N THR A 69 -14.54 -5.68 25.65
CA THR A 69 -14.60 -4.24 25.97
C THR A 69 -15.45 -3.46 24.97
N VAL A 70 -15.64 -4.00 23.79
CA VAL A 70 -16.58 -3.54 22.75
C VAL A 70 -17.28 -4.74 22.14
N THR A 71 -18.40 -4.50 21.44
CA THR A 71 -19.16 -5.52 20.72
C THR A 71 -19.28 -5.13 19.24
N PRO A 72 -19.63 -6.06 18.32
CA PRO A 72 -19.90 -5.73 16.93
C PRO A 72 -20.94 -4.61 16.75
N ASP A 73 -21.89 -4.51 17.67
CA ASP A 73 -22.98 -3.51 17.67
C ASP A 73 -22.59 -2.19 18.35
N THR A 74 -21.38 -2.09 18.91
CA THR A 74 -20.87 -0.83 19.48
C THR A 74 -20.95 0.29 18.45
N LYS A 75 -21.67 1.38 18.79
CA LYS A 75 -21.83 2.55 17.94
C LYS A 75 -20.59 3.42 17.98
N LEU A 76 -20.02 3.67 16.83
CA LEU A 76 -18.90 4.56 16.62
C LEU A 76 -19.42 5.88 16.03
N ILE A 77 -19.16 6.98 16.73
CA ILE A 77 -19.64 8.32 16.33
C ILE A 77 -18.58 8.98 15.44
N CYS A 78 -19.02 9.57 14.35
CA CYS A 78 -18.16 10.37 13.49
C CYS A 78 -17.85 11.70 14.18
N SER A 79 -16.63 11.83 14.68
CA SER A 79 -16.14 13.08 15.30
C SER A 79 -15.79 14.14 14.26
N LYS A 80 -15.57 15.36 14.69
CA LYS A 80 -15.00 16.41 13.83
C LYS A 80 -13.65 15.99 13.25
N ALA A 81 -12.77 15.38 14.07
CA ALA A 81 -11.47 14.89 13.61
C ALA A 81 -11.60 13.81 12.52
N ALA A 82 -12.60 12.94 12.61
CA ALA A 82 -12.91 11.98 11.56
C ALA A 82 -13.35 12.68 10.27
N THR A 83 -14.20 13.71 10.36
CA THR A 83 -14.65 14.45 9.17
C THR A 83 -13.54 15.22 8.45
N GLU A 84 -12.45 15.57 9.13
CA GLU A 84 -11.33 16.33 8.58
C GLU A 84 -10.27 15.45 7.88
N GLN A 85 -10.39 14.10 7.98
CA GLN A 85 -9.43 13.19 7.36
C GLN A 85 -9.40 13.33 5.83
N ALA A 86 -8.22 13.10 5.25
CA ALA A 86 -8.07 13.01 3.79
C ALA A 86 -8.74 11.73 3.23
N PRO A 87 -9.20 11.69 1.97
CA PRO A 87 -9.75 10.47 1.35
C PRO A 87 -8.70 9.32 1.26
N SER A 88 -9.15 8.01 1.20
CA SER A 88 -10.54 7.54 1.07
C SER A 88 -11.35 7.73 2.36
N LYS A 89 -12.66 7.87 2.21
CA LYS A 89 -13.58 8.17 3.32
C LYS A 89 -14.97 7.57 3.09
N LEU A 90 -15.68 7.29 4.18
CA LEU A 90 -17.12 6.99 4.15
C LEU A 90 -17.97 8.25 3.99
N TRP A 91 -17.41 9.44 4.33
CA TRP A 91 -18.07 10.76 4.20
C TRP A 91 -19.28 10.94 5.12
N LEU A 92 -19.25 10.34 6.31
CA LEU A 92 -20.24 10.64 7.35
C LEU A 92 -20.11 12.09 7.83
N LYS A 93 -21.25 12.66 8.25
CA LYS A 93 -21.27 13.96 8.92
C LYS A 93 -20.93 13.80 10.40
N GLU A 94 -20.43 14.86 11.00
CA GLU A 94 -20.22 14.91 12.44
C GLU A 94 -21.50 14.54 13.19
N GLY A 95 -21.37 13.64 14.19
CA GLY A 95 -22.48 13.09 14.98
C GLY A 95 -23.21 11.90 14.35
N GLU A 96 -23.03 11.62 13.05
CA GLU A 96 -23.53 10.36 12.47
C GLU A 96 -22.75 9.16 13.02
N SER A 97 -23.36 7.98 13.00
CA SER A 97 -22.74 6.78 13.58
C SER A 97 -22.95 5.54 12.74
N ILE A 98 -22.02 4.60 12.85
CA ILE A 98 -22.11 3.23 12.33
C ILE A 98 -21.71 2.25 13.43
N THR A 99 -22.06 0.97 13.28
CA THR A 99 -21.59 -0.08 14.21
C THR A 99 -20.13 -0.43 13.93
N LEU A 100 -19.45 -1.00 14.93
CA LEU A 100 -18.07 -1.47 14.78
C LEU A 100 -17.95 -2.54 13.68
N ASP A 101 -18.90 -3.44 13.53
CA ASP A 101 -18.94 -4.43 12.44
C ASP A 101 -18.93 -3.75 11.06
N VAL A 102 -19.79 -2.78 10.84
CA VAL A 102 -19.83 -2.00 9.59
C VAL A 102 -18.53 -1.22 9.39
N ALA A 103 -18.02 -0.62 10.48
CA ALA A 103 -16.78 0.14 10.44
C ALA A 103 -15.58 -0.71 10.01
N LEU A 104 -15.44 -1.93 10.54
CA LEU A 104 -14.38 -2.87 10.15
C LEU A 104 -14.49 -3.28 8.68
N LYS A 105 -15.69 -3.52 8.16
CA LYS A 105 -15.90 -3.81 6.73
C LYS A 105 -15.50 -2.62 5.86
N VAL A 106 -15.90 -1.41 6.21
CA VAL A 106 -15.52 -0.18 5.48
C VAL A 106 -14.02 0.10 5.59
N LEU A 107 -13.40 -0.14 6.75
CA LEU A 107 -11.96 -0.01 6.97
C LEU A 107 -11.15 -0.87 6.00
N ILE A 108 -11.55 -2.11 5.78
CA ILE A 108 -10.81 -3.05 4.92
C ILE A 108 -11.16 -2.84 3.44
N VAL A 109 -12.44 -2.73 3.10
CA VAL A 109 -12.92 -2.65 1.71
C VAL A 109 -12.58 -1.30 1.07
N GLU A 110 -13.04 -0.19 1.67
CA GLU A 110 -12.85 1.19 1.15
C GLU A 110 -11.52 1.80 1.59
N SER A 111 -10.92 1.24 2.64
CA SER A 111 -9.73 1.86 3.25
C SER A 111 -10.00 3.23 3.86
N ALA A 112 -11.21 3.47 4.37
CA ALA A 112 -11.68 4.77 4.84
C ALA A 112 -10.87 5.31 6.04
N ASN A 113 -10.31 6.52 5.89
CA ASN A 113 -9.47 7.15 6.91
C ASN A 113 -10.29 7.72 8.06
N ASP A 114 -11.46 8.29 7.77
CA ASP A 114 -12.43 8.75 8.76
C ASP A 114 -12.92 7.61 9.65
N VAL A 115 -13.20 6.44 9.07
CA VAL A 115 -13.63 5.26 9.80
C VAL A 115 -12.51 4.69 10.69
N ALA A 116 -11.25 4.76 10.26
CA ALA A 116 -10.12 4.38 11.12
C ALA A 116 -10.05 5.25 12.40
N VAL A 117 -10.30 6.56 12.27
CA VAL A 117 -10.39 7.48 13.41
C VAL A 117 -11.57 7.13 14.31
N MET A 118 -12.75 6.88 13.73
CA MET A 118 -13.94 6.47 14.49
C MET A 118 -13.70 5.18 15.29
N ILE A 119 -13.02 4.18 14.70
CA ILE A 119 -12.65 2.94 15.41
C ILE A 119 -11.73 3.27 16.58
N ALA A 120 -10.70 4.07 16.35
CA ALA A 120 -9.73 4.42 17.39
C ALA A 120 -10.40 5.12 18.58
N GLU A 121 -11.20 6.14 18.31
CA GLU A 121 -11.94 6.89 19.34
C GLU A 121 -12.96 6.00 20.09
N GLY A 122 -13.68 5.15 19.36
CA GLY A 122 -14.70 4.28 19.96
C GLY A 122 -14.12 3.11 20.76
N VAL A 123 -12.92 2.61 20.42
CA VAL A 123 -12.27 1.47 21.09
C VAL A 123 -11.37 1.90 22.23
N ALA A 124 -10.66 3.03 22.09
CA ALA A 124 -9.65 3.47 23.07
C ALA A 124 -9.96 4.84 23.68
N GLY A 125 -11.05 5.49 23.30
CA GLY A 125 -11.43 6.81 23.80
C GLY A 125 -10.74 7.98 23.08
N SER A 126 -9.56 7.78 22.48
CA SER A 126 -8.88 8.76 21.65
C SER A 126 -7.94 8.09 20.64
N GLN A 127 -7.51 8.87 19.61
CA GLN A 127 -6.53 8.40 18.63
C GLN A 127 -5.17 8.15 19.28
N GLU A 128 -4.74 8.99 20.20
CA GLU A 128 -3.46 8.89 20.92
C GLU A 128 -3.40 7.61 21.75
N ALA A 129 -4.48 7.30 22.50
CA ALA A 129 -4.56 6.09 23.29
C ALA A 129 -4.58 4.84 22.41
N PHE A 130 -5.23 4.92 21.24
CA PHE A 130 -5.25 3.82 20.28
C PHE A 130 -3.88 3.60 19.64
N VAL A 131 -3.18 4.66 19.22
CA VAL A 131 -1.81 4.59 18.66
C VAL A 131 -0.84 4.01 19.70
N ALA A 132 -0.97 4.37 20.98
CA ALA A 132 -0.19 3.73 22.03
C ALA A 132 -0.40 2.20 22.04
N ARG A 133 -1.66 1.73 22.01
CA ARG A 133 -1.96 0.29 21.92
C ARG A 133 -1.41 -0.35 20.63
N MET A 134 -1.50 0.34 19.47
CA MET A 134 -0.91 -0.17 18.23
C MET A 134 0.59 -0.41 18.37
N ASN A 135 1.32 0.49 19.03
CA ASN A 135 2.76 0.36 19.24
C ASN A 135 3.08 -0.71 20.29
N GLU A 136 2.31 -0.83 21.37
CA GLU A 136 2.41 -1.93 22.33
C GLU A 136 2.19 -3.29 21.67
N THR A 137 1.14 -3.40 20.85
CA THR A 137 0.85 -4.60 20.05
C THR A 137 1.97 -4.90 19.06
N ALA A 138 2.54 -3.90 18.39
CA ALA A 138 3.67 -4.08 17.50
C ALA A 138 4.89 -4.67 18.24
N GLN A 139 5.19 -4.18 19.44
CA GLN A 139 6.25 -4.74 20.30
C GLN A 139 5.95 -6.18 20.71
N HIS A 140 4.70 -6.46 21.13
CA HIS A 140 4.27 -7.80 21.52
C HIS A 140 4.41 -8.81 20.37
N LEU A 141 4.07 -8.42 19.16
CA LEU A 141 4.21 -9.22 17.94
C LEU A 141 5.67 -9.29 17.43
N GLY A 142 6.62 -8.63 18.11
CA GLY A 142 8.02 -8.60 17.72
C GLY A 142 8.26 -7.81 16.41
N MET A 143 7.42 -6.82 16.11
CA MET A 143 7.56 -5.90 14.96
C MET A 143 8.54 -4.78 15.29
N THR A 144 9.82 -5.14 15.42
CA THR A 144 10.87 -4.29 15.99
C THR A 144 11.27 -3.09 15.14
N HIS A 145 10.87 -3.06 13.88
CA HIS A 145 11.12 -1.98 12.93
C HIS A 145 9.84 -1.25 12.51
N THR A 146 8.78 -1.38 13.32
CA THR A 146 7.50 -0.71 13.06
C THR A 146 7.21 0.31 14.15
N HIS A 147 6.81 1.51 13.72
CA HIS A 147 6.29 2.55 14.58
C HIS A 147 5.08 3.22 13.94
N TYR A 148 4.00 3.31 14.69
CA TYR A 148 2.76 3.96 14.28
C TYR A 148 2.63 5.33 14.95
N VAL A 149 2.27 6.35 14.18
CA VAL A 149 1.97 7.71 14.67
C VAL A 149 0.53 8.12 14.40
N ASN A 150 -0.16 7.39 13.51
CA ASN A 150 -1.59 7.54 13.27
C ASN A 150 -2.26 6.20 12.96
N VAL A 151 -3.59 6.20 12.94
CA VAL A 151 -4.43 4.99 12.85
C VAL A 151 -4.77 4.58 11.42
N ASN A 152 -4.42 5.38 10.42
CA ASN A 152 -4.91 5.19 9.04
C ASN A 152 -3.80 5.08 7.98
N GLY A 153 -2.57 5.47 8.30
CA GLY A 153 -1.42 5.38 7.41
C GLY A 153 -1.25 6.58 6.47
N LEU A 154 -1.88 7.72 6.78
CA LEU A 154 -1.59 8.98 6.11
C LEU A 154 -0.13 9.39 6.36
N PRO A 155 0.47 10.16 5.44
CA PRO A 155 1.86 10.61 5.60
C PRO A 155 2.08 11.36 6.91
N GLU A 156 2.97 10.82 7.74
CA GLU A 156 3.37 11.40 9.02
C GLU A 156 4.82 11.01 9.30
N ALA A 157 5.62 11.93 9.84
CA ALA A 157 6.99 11.64 10.20
C ALA A 157 7.05 10.55 11.31
N GLY A 158 7.92 9.56 11.13
CA GLY A 158 8.05 8.45 12.07
C GLY A 158 7.10 7.26 11.80
N GLN A 159 6.14 7.36 10.88
CA GLN A 159 5.28 6.25 10.48
C GLN A 159 6.04 5.28 9.57
N VAL A 160 6.55 4.19 10.12
CA VAL A 160 7.41 3.23 9.41
C VAL A 160 7.06 1.78 9.71
N THR A 161 7.42 0.89 8.82
CA THR A 161 7.31 -0.57 8.95
C THR A 161 8.33 -1.28 8.06
N THR A 162 8.30 -2.62 8.04
CA THR A 162 9.07 -3.48 7.11
C THR A 162 8.18 -4.59 6.55
N ALA A 163 8.63 -5.25 5.48
CA ALA A 163 7.90 -6.40 4.94
C ALA A 163 7.84 -7.56 5.94
N ARG A 164 8.90 -7.78 6.73
CA ARG A 164 8.93 -8.77 7.82
C ARG A 164 7.89 -8.46 8.90
N ASP A 165 7.83 -7.23 9.36
CA ASP A 165 6.91 -6.85 10.43
C ASP A 165 5.45 -6.94 9.98
N LEU A 166 5.15 -6.52 8.74
CA LEU A 166 3.83 -6.72 8.15
C LEU A 166 3.47 -8.20 7.97
N ALA A 167 4.46 -9.07 7.71
CA ALA A 167 4.24 -10.52 7.67
C ALA A 167 3.89 -11.08 9.06
N LYS A 168 4.55 -10.61 10.13
CA LYS A 168 4.19 -10.97 11.52
C LYS A 168 2.78 -10.54 11.87
N LEU A 169 2.39 -9.30 11.53
CA LEU A 169 1.03 -8.80 11.75
C LEU A 169 -0.01 -9.62 10.97
N ALA A 170 0.27 -9.89 9.68
CA ALA A 170 -0.63 -10.68 8.85
C ALA A 170 -0.78 -12.12 9.40
N ARG A 171 0.31 -12.73 9.88
CA ARG A 171 0.29 -14.03 10.54
C ARG A 171 -0.57 -14.00 11.80
N ALA A 172 -0.38 -13.00 12.66
CA ALA A 172 -1.15 -12.85 13.89
C ALA A 172 -2.66 -12.67 13.59
N LEU A 173 -3.03 -11.83 12.62
CA LEU A 173 -4.42 -11.68 12.19
C LEU A 173 -5.05 -13.01 11.74
N ILE A 174 -4.33 -13.83 11.00
CA ILE A 174 -4.83 -15.11 10.46
C ILE A 174 -4.93 -16.17 11.57
N VAL A 175 -3.93 -16.24 12.45
CA VAL A 175 -3.82 -17.33 13.45
C VAL A 175 -4.63 -17.05 14.71
N GLU A 176 -4.66 -15.80 15.16
CA GLU A 176 -5.28 -15.43 16.44
C GLU A 176 -6.76 -15.00 16.31
N PHE A 177 -7.16 -14.60 15.09
CA PHE A 177 -8.50 -14.12 14.78
C PHE A 177 -9.11 -14.80 13.54
N PRO A 178 -9.12 -16.16 13.49
CA PRO A 178 -9.66 -16.89 12.34
C PRO A 178 -11.13 -16.61 12.07
N ASP A 179 -11.91 -16.27 13.10
CA ASP A 179 -13.34 -15.93 13.01
C ASP A 179 -13.59 -14.61 12.24
N HIS A 180 -12.55 -13.81 12.03
CA HIS A 180 -12.61 -12.56 11.26
C HIS A 180 -12.04 -12.70 9.85
N ALA A 181 -11.71 -13.92 9.38
CA ALA A 181 -11.09 -14.14 8.06
C ALA A 181 -11.94 -13.60 6.90
N ASP A 182 -13.26 -13.77 6.98
CA ASP A 182 -14.20 -13.32 5.93
C ASP A 182 -14.18 -11.81 5.71
N LEU A 183 -13.79 -11.04 6.73
CA LEU A 183 -13.62 -9.60 6.59
C LEU A 183 -12.61 -9.24 5.49
N PHE A 184 -11.49 -9.97 5.43
CA PHE A 184 -10.40 -9.69 4.49
C PHE A 184 -10.69 -10.14 3.07
N SER A 185 -11.64 -11.07 2.89
CA SER A 185 -12.10 -11.55 1.57
C SER A 185 -13.32 -10.77 1.04
N THR A 186 -13.84 -9.82 1.81
CA THR A 186 -15.01 -9.01 1.44
C THR A 186 -14.69 -8.12 0.23
N GLU A 187 -15.38 -8.35 -0.90
CA GLU A 187 -15.18 -7.60 -2.14
C GLU A 187 -15.90 -6.27 -2.17
N GLN A 188 -17.04 -6.17 -1.48
CA GLN A 188 -17.85 -4.95 -1.43
C GLN A 188 -18.59 -4.81 -0.12
N VAL A 189 -18.88 -3.56 0.25
CA VAL A 189 -19.71 -3.22 1.42
C VAL A 189 -20.69 -2.13 1.01
N GLN A 190 -21.93 -2.22 1.52
CA GLN A 190 -22.96 -1.22 1.32
C GLN A 190 -23.29 -0.54 2.65
N VAL A 191 -23.27 0.78 2.67
CA VAL A 191 -23.69 1.62 3.79
C VAL A 191 -24.71 2.62 3.29
N GLY A 192 -25.96 2.46 3.69
CA GLY A 192 -27.07 3.23 3.12
C GLY A 192 -27.18 3.01 1.61
N LYS A 193 -27.02 4.09 0.84
CA LYS A 193 -27.05 4.05 -0.63
C LYS A 193 -25.64 3.91 -1.26
N GLN A 194 -24.58 3.99 -0.48
CA GLN A 194 -23.21 3.92 -0.97
C GLN A 194 -22.77 2.46 -1.07
N VAL A 195 -22.27 2.06 -2.23
CA VAL A 195 -21.62 0.76 -2.46
C VAL A 195 -20.15 1.00 -2.70
N MET A 196 -19.32 0.51 -1.81
CA MET A 196 -17.86 0.60 -1.89
C MET A 196 -17.29 -0.76 -2.29
N ARG A 197 -16.21 -0.75 -3.09
CA ARG A 197 -15.56 -1.96 -3.58
C ARG A 197 -14.11 -2.01 -3.15
N THR A 198 -13.63 -3.21 -2.93
CA THR A 198 -12.25 -3.43 -2.49
C THR A 198 -11.23 -2.88 -3.48
N HIS A 199 -10.15 -2.33 -2.94
CA HIS A 199 -8.95 -1.95 -3.71
C HIS A 199 -8.01 -3.14 -3.97
N ASN A 200 -8.29 -4.31 -3.36
CA ASN A 200 -7.53 -5.53 -3.57
C ASN A 200 -8.07 -6.30 -4.79
N ARG A 201 -7.54 -5.98 -5.97
CA ARG A 201 -7.96 -6.64 -7.22
C ARG A 201 -7.66 -8.14 -7.23
N MET A 202 -6.73 -8.64 -6.42
CA MET A 202 -6.38 -10.06 -6.39
C MET A 202 -7.53 -10.92 -5.87
N LEU A 203 -8.44 -10.39 -5.06
CA LEU A 203 -9.64 -11.14 -4.63
C LEU A 203 -10.47 -11.64 -5.81
N VAL A 204 -10.51 -10.89 -6.92
CA VAL A 204 -11.26 -11.28 -8.14
C VAL A 204 -10.39 -11.84 -9.26
N SER A 205 -9.06 -11.62 -9.23
CA SER A 205 -8.19 -11.99 -10.36
C SER A 205 -7.25 -13.15 -10.07
N PHE A 206 -7.00 -13.49 -8.79
CA PHE A 206 -6.08 -14.56 -8.42
C PHE A 206 -6.84 -15.73 -7.78
N PRO A 207 -6.82 -16.95 -8.36
CA PRO A 207 -7.55 -18.08 -7.82
C PRO A 207 -7.12 -18.43 -6.39
N GLY A 208 -8.11 -18.45 -5.48
CA GLY A 208 -7.90 -18.74 -4.07
C GLY A 208 -7.48 -17.55 -3.22
N ALA A 209 -7.39 -16.32 -3.76
CA ALA A 209 -7.14 -15.14 -2.95
C ALA A 209 -8.27 -14.92 -1.92
N ASP A 210 -7.89 -14.72 -0.67
CA ASP A 210 -8.81 -14.62 0.48
C ASP A 210 -8.44 -13.49 1.47
N GLY A 211 -7.62 -12.53 1.06
CA GLY A 211 -7.23 -11.36 1.86
C GLY A 211 -6.10 -10.57 1.20
N MET A 212 -5.51 -9.52 1.77
CA MET A 212 -5.95 -8.88 3.01
C MET A 212 -6.15 -7.37 2.78
N LYS A 213 -5.08 -6.61 2.43
CA LYS A 213 -5.12 -5.14 2.38
C LYS A 213 -4.14 -4.55 1.39
N THR A 214 -4.52 -3.42 0.79
CA THR A 214 -3.65 -2.60 -0.06
C THR A 214 -3.31 -1.27 0.63
N GLY A 215 -2.18 -0.68 0.24
CA GLY A 215 -1.77 0.65 0.67
C GLY A 215 -1.16 1.45 -0.46
N PHE A 216 -1.31 2.77 -0.39
CA PHE A 216 -0.72 3.70 -1.33
C PHE A 216 -0.60 5.10 -0.73
N ILE A 217 0.59 5.65 -0.79
CA ILE A 217 0.89 7.09 -0.78
C ILE A 217 2.00 7.31 -1.81
N CYS A 218 2.20 8.56 -2.27
CA CYS A 218 3.24 8.82 -3.28
C CYS A 218 4.64 8.39 -2.82
N ASP A 219 4.96 8.55 -1.54
CA ASP A 219 6.26 8.19 -0.99
C ASP A 219 6.45 6.67 -0.84
N SER A 220 5.37 5.91 -0.58
CA SER A 220 5.47 4.46 -0.45
C SER A 220 5.39 3.70 -1.77
N GLY A 221 4.85 4.30 -2.83
CA GLY A 221 4.37 3.53 -3.97
C GLY A 221 3.18 2.62 -3.61
N PHE A 222 2.93 1.60 -4.42
CA PHE A 222 1.80 0.69 -4.27
C PHE A 222 2.19 -0.54 -3.45
N ASN A 223 1.56 -0.71 -2.30
CA ASN A 223 1.79 -1.78 -1.33
C ASN A 223 0.62 -2.77 -1.30
N ILE A 224 0.90 -4.03 -0.95
CA ILE A 224 -0.11 -5.05 -0.69
C ILE A 224 0.38 -6.08 0.34
N VAL A 225 -0.52 -6.49 1.22
CA VAL A 225 -0.50 -7.77 1.90
C VAL A 225 -1.64 -8.60 1.31
N VAL A 226 -1.34 -9.74 0.73
CA VAL A 226 -2.34 -10.62 0.11
C VAL A 226 -2.15 -12.04 0.60
N SER A 227 -3.26 -12.70 0.94
CA SER A 227 -3.29 -14.13 1.25
C SER A 227 -4.06 -14.90 0.18
N ALA A 228 -3.69 -16.14 -0.01
CA ALA A 228 -4.39 -17.07 -0.89
C ALA A 228 -4.32 -18.49 -0.35
N THR A 229 -5.42 -19.24 -0.54
CA THR A 229 -5.52 -20.66 -0.14
C THR A 229 -5.80 -21.50 -1.38
N ARG A 230 -4.98 -22.55 -1.58
CA ARG A 230 -5.16 -23.58 -2.63
C ARG A 230 -4.91 -24.96 -2.05
N ASP A 231 -5.81 -25.87 -2.27
CA ASP A 231 -5.72 -27.26 -1.79
C ASP A 231 -5.40 -27.36 -0.29
N GLY A 232 -6.04 -26.51 0.53
CA GLY A 232 -5.82 -26.42 1.98
C GLY A 232 -4.48 -25.78 2.40
N ARG A 233 -3.70 -25.25 1.47
CA ARG A 233 -2.40 -24.60 1.72
C ARG A 233 -2.57 -23.09 1.61
N LYS A 234 -2.26 -22.36 2.68
CA LYS A 234 -2.34 -20.90 2.70
C LYS A 234 -0.94 -20.31 2.56
N LEU A 235 -0.80 -19.32 1.67
CA LEU A 235 0.38 -18.46 1.56
C LEU A 235 -0.03 -17.00 1.71
N VAL A 236 0.88 -16.19 2.23
CA VAL A 236 0.75 -14.74 2.34
C VAL A 236 1.94 -14.11 1.64
N ALA A 237 1.66 -13.12 0.79
CA ALA A 237 2.68 -12.28 0.18
C ALA A 237 2.56 -10.85 0.67
N VAL A 238 3.69 -10.27 1.08
CA VAL A 238 3.86 -8.83 1.32
C VAL A 238 4.69 -8.28 0.17
N VAL A 239 4.20 -7.25 -0.51
CA VAL A 239 4.91 -6.55 -1.60
C VAL A 239 4.78 -5.06 -1.35
N LEU A 240 5.91 -4.37 -1.28
CA LEU A 240 5.96 -2.94 -0.99
C LEU A 240 6.62 -2.19 -2.16
N GLY A 241 6.21 -0.95 -2.41
CA GLY A 241 6.97 -0.02 -3.25
C GLY A 241 6.79 -0.14 -4.76
N GLU A 242 5.77 -0.80 -5.22
CA GLU A 242 5.57 -0.93 -6.67
C GLU A 242 5.14 0.39 -7.32
N GLN A 243 5.46 0.54 -8.62
CA GLN A 243 5.24 1.78 -9.37
C GLN A 243 3.78 1.98 -9.82
N SER A 244 2.97 0.92 -9.79
CA SER A 244 1.57 0.95 -10.22
C SER A 244 0.75 -0.17 -9.60
N VAL A 245 -0.59 -0.05 -9.68
CA VAL A 245 -1.51 -1.12 -9.29
C VAL A 245 -1.24 -2.41 -10.08
N ALA A 246 -0.93 -2.30 -11.39
CA ALA A 246 -0.64 -3.45 -12.22
C ALA A 246 0.66 -4.14 -11.76
N ALA A 247 1.78 -3.41 -11.65
CA ALA A 247 3.06 -3.95 -11.21
C ALA A 247 2.96 -4.65 -9.85
N ARG A 248 2.25 -4.05 -8.88
CA ARG A 248 1.99 -4.63 -7.57
C ARG A 248 1.22 -5.96 -7.67
N THR A 249 0.17 -5.99 -8.51
CA THR A 249 -0.66 -7.18 -8.69
C THR A 249 0.13 -8.28 -9.38
N ASP A 250 0.84 -7.95 -10.45
CA ASP A 250 1.65 -8.91 -11.23
C ASP A 250 2.75 -9.51 -10.35
N ARG A 251 3.48 -8.68 -9.60
CA ARG A 251 4.54 -9.18 -8.70
C ARG A 251 3.98 -10.07 -7.58
N ALA A 252 2.88 -9.68 -6.94
CA ALA A 252 2.24 -10.50 -5.91
C ALA A 252 1.74 -11.83 -6.48
N THR A 253 1.19 -11.83 -7.71
CA THR A 253 0.79 -13.02 -8.45
C THR A 253 1.97 -13.97 -8.69
N ASP A 254 3.06 -13.45 -9.25
CA ASP A 254 4.25 -14.26 -9.56
C ASP A 254 4.86 -14.87 -8.31
N LEU A 255 4.93 -14.10 -7.22
CA LEU A 255 5.46 -14.57 -5.94
C LEU A 255 4.60 -15.68 -5.33
N LEU A 256 3.27 -15.52 -5.31
CA LEU A 256 2.35 -16.55 -4.80
C LEU A 256 2.38 -17.81 -5.70
N GLU A 257 2.34 -17.67 -7.03
CA GLU A 257 2.44 -18.80 -7.96
C GLU A 257 3.74 -19.60 -7.73
N ASN A 258 4.87 -18.90 -7.62
CA ASN A 258 6.15 -19.52 -7.34
C ASN A 258 6.19 -20.18 -5.95
N GLY A 259 5.52 -19.56 -4.97
CA GLY A 259 5.35 -20.12 -3.62
C GLY A 259 4.57 -21.44 -3.66
N PHE A 260 3.41 -21.47 -4.31
CA PHE A 260 2.59 -22.69 -4.44
C PHE A 260 3.31 -23.81 -5.22
N LYS A 261 4.02 -23.48 -6.31
CA LYS A 261 4.82 -24.47 -7.08
C LYS A 261 5.93 -25.12 -6.24
N ARG A 262 6.50 -24.38 -5.31
CA ARG A 262 7.61 -24.86 -4.46
C ARG A 262 7.17 -25.30 -3.06
N TYR A 263 5.86 -25.35 -2.80
CA TYR A 263 5.31 -25.52 -1.46
C TYR A 263 5.89 -26.74 -0.74
N PHE A 264 5.88 -27.91 -1.38
CA PHE A 264 6.35 -29.15 -0.79
C PHE A 264 7.80 -29.07 -0.27
N TRP A 265 8.72 -28.58 -1.08
CA TRP A 265 10.13 -28.48 -0.70
C TRP A 265 10.39 -27.41 0.35
N LYS A 266 9.76 -26.27 0.22
CA LYS A 266 9.94 -25.13 1.14
C LYS A 266 9.34 -25.40 2.52
N SER A 267 8.21 -26.10 2.61
CA SER A 267 7.62 -26.47 3.89
C SER A 267 8.48 -27.44 4.71
N LEU A 268 9.34 -28.23 4.05
CA LEU A 268 10.24 -29.16 4.72
C LEU A 268 11.59 -28.53 5.13
N PHE A 269 12.10 -27.58 4.35
CA PHE A 269 13.47 -27.05 4.50
C PHE A 269 13.53 -25.53 4.60
N GLY A 270 12.39 -24.83 4.70
CA GLY A 270 12.35 -23.38 4.77
C GLY A 270 12.71 -22.85 6.16
N THR A 271 13.32 -21.67 6.21
CA THR A 271 13.54 -20.91 7.45
C THR A 271 12.22 -20.25 7.87
N SER A 272 11.95 -20.14 9.16
CA SER A 272 10.77 -19.42 9.69
C SER A 272 10.98 -17.91 9.71
N LEU A 273 9.88 -17.13 9.85
CA LEU A 273 9.91 -15.67 10.03
C LEU A 273 10.84 -15.25 11.19
N ASP A 274 10.80 -16.02 12.29
CA ASP A 274 11.57 -15.74 13.49
C ASP A 274 13.03 -16.21 13.35
N GLY A 275 13.29 -17.22 12.51
CA GLY A 275 14.63 -17.75 12.23
C GLY A 275 15.34 -17.05 11.07
N LEU A 276 14.68 -16.17 10.33
CA LEU A 276 15.31 -15.41 9.24
C LEU A 276 16.30 -14.40 9.84
N ALA A 277 17.59 -14.55 9.46
CA ALA A 277 18.60 -13.58 9.90
C ALA A 277 18.18 -12.16 9.58
N VAL A 278 18.33 -11.25 10.55
CA VAL A 278 18.03 -9.82 10.34
C VAL A 278 19.04 -9.28 9.33
N GLN A 279 18.55 -8.68 8.27
CA GLN A 279 19.37 -7.98 7.29
C GLN A 279 19.54 -6.54 7.78
N ALA A 280 20.80 -6.09 7.88
CA ALA A 280 21.04 -4.69 8.15
C ALA A 280 20.41 -3.86 7.02
N SER A 281 19.47 -2.98 7.37
CA SER A 281 18.92 -2.03 6.41
C SER A 281 20.04 -1.17 5.85
N LEU A 282 20.07 -1.00 4.54
CA LEU A 282 21.03 -0.11 3.85
C LEU A 282 20.77 1.37 4.19
N SER A 283 19.61 1.68 4.76
CA SER A 283 19.19 3.03 5.14
C SER A 283 18.45 2.98 6.48
N ASN A 284 18.68 4.01 7.32
CA ASN A 284 17.92 4.24 8.54
C ASN A 284 16.59 4.97 8.29
N GLU A 285 16.29 5.30 7.03
CA GLU A 285 15.07 5.99 6.61
C GLU A 285 14.38 5.22 5.49
N PRO A 286 13.04 5.28 5.39
CA PRO A 286 12.30 4.71 4.29
C PRO A 286 12.70 5.35 2.95
N ALA A 287 12.65 4.57 1.87
CA ALA A 287 12.82 5.12 0.54
C ALA A 287 11.64 6.01 0.15
N HIS A 288 11.90 7.17 -0.46
CA HIS A 288 10.89 8.09 -0.96
C HIS A 288 10.67 7.88 -2.46
N LEU A 289 9.50 7.37 -2.84
CA LEU A 289 9.16 7.10 -4.24
C LEU A 289 8.35 8.22 -4.90
N HIS A 290 8.13 9.35 -4.21
CA HIS A 290 7.24 10.43 -4.65
C HIS A 290 7.46 10.83 -6.11
N ASP A 291 8.68 11.10 -6.50
CA ASP A 291 8.99 11.60 -7.85
C ASP A 291 8.82 10.53 -8.93
N SER A 292 9.16 9.28 -8.63
CA SER A 292 9.00 8.18 -9.57
C SER A 292 7.54 7.76 -9.76
N VAL A 293 6.74 7.80 -8.70
CA VAL A 293 5.34 7.33 -8.69
C VAL A 293 4.36 8.45 -9.06
N CYS A 294 4.46 9.64 -8.45
CA CYS A 294 3.52 10.74 -8.62
C CYS A 294 4.07 11.87 -9.50
N GLY A 295 5.39 12.06 -9.57
CA GLY A 295 6.02 13.11 -10.37
C GLY A 295 5.75 12.96 -11.87
N ALA A 296 5.85 11.74 -12.41
CA ALA A 296 5.55 11.45 -13.81
C ALA A 296 4.07 11.68 -14.18
N ALA A 297 3.14 11.42 -13.25
CA ALA A 297 1.71 11.68 -13.44
C ALA A 297 1.42 13.20 -13.48
N ARG A 298 2.09 13.99 -12.65
CA ARG A 298 2.02 15.47 -12.66
C ARG A 298 2.52 16.03 -13.99
N ALA A 299 3.66 15.56 -14.50
CA ALA A 299 4.20 15.99 -15.77
C ALA A 299 3.27 15.68 -16.96
N LYS A 300 2.64 14.49 -16.99
CA LYS A 300 1.63 14.12 -17.99
C LYS A 300 0.37 14.98 -17.88
N SER A 301 -0.11 15.28 -16.68
CA SER A 301 -1.29 16.12 -16.44
C SER A 301 -1.05 17.57 -16.86
N THR A 302 0.11 18.13 -16.52
CA THR A 302 0.50 19.49 -16.90
C THR A 302 0.68 19.60 -18.43
N ARG A 303 1.25 18.59 -19.07
CA ARG A 303 1.37 18.53 -20.55
C ARG A 303 0.01 18.46 -21.24
N ARG A 304 -0.92 17.65 -20.70
CA ARG A 304 -2.32 17.56 -21.20
C ARG A 304 -3.07 18.88 -21.05
N ARG A 305 -2.95 19.55 -19.90
CA ARG A 305 -3.55 20.87 -19.68
C ARG A 305 -2.98 21.91 -20.63
N ARG A 306 -1.66 21.94 -20.86
CA ARG A 306 -1.00 22.84 -21.82
C ARG A 306 -1.43 22.60 -23.26
N ILE A 307 -1.60 21.34 -23.68
CA ILE A 307 -2.11 20.97 -25.00
C ILE A 307 -3.56 21.44 -25.15
N LYS A 308 -4.42 21.18 -24.14
CA LYS A 308 -5.82 21.58 -24.16
C LYS A 308 -6.01 23.09 -24.18
N SER A 309 -5.20 23.86 -23.45
CA SER A 309 -5.23 25.32 -23.47
C SER A 309 -4.75 25.89 -24.81
N LYS A 310 -3.74 25.26 -25.46
CA LYS A 310 -3.29 25.66 -26.80
C LYS A 310 -4.37 25.41 -27.86
N LEU A 311 -5.06 24.26 -27.80
CA LEU A 311 -6.18 23.94 -28.72
C LEU A 311 -7.32 24.96 -28.58
N HIS A 312 -7.76 25.28 -27.36
CA HIS A 312 -8.79 26.30 -27.12
C HIS A 312 -8.34 27.72 -27.53
N GLY A 313 -7.05 28.02 -27.45
CA GLY A 313 -6.50 29.28 -27.93
C GLY A 313 -6.48 29.41 -29.46
N LEU A 314 -6.33 28.31 -30.18
CA LEU A 314 -6.39 28.26 -31.64
C LEU A 314 -7.83 28.41 -32.16
N ASP A 315 -8.79 27.73 -31.50
CA ASP A 315 -10.23 27.86 -31.84
C ASP A 315 -10.76 29.29 -31.60
N ALA A 316 -10.23 30.00 -30.58
CA ALA A 316 -10.58 31.41 -30.30
C ALA A 316 -9.94 32.44 -31.26
N GLN A 317 -8.85 32.08 -31.95
CA GLN A 317 -8.25 32.93 -32.99
C GLN A 317 -8.92 32.76 -34.35
N ASP A 318 -9.36 31.56 -34.68
CA ASP A 318 -10.05 31.30 -35.96
C ASP A 318 -11.44 31.93 -36.04
N SER A 319 -12.12 32.10 -34.88
CA SER A 319 -13.42 32.79 -34.78
C SER A 319 -13.34 34.30 -34.87
N ARG A 320 -12.14 34.91 -34.99
CA ARG A 320 -11.92 36.36 -35.08
C ARG A 320 -11.53 36.90 -36.47
N GLN A 321 -11.51 36.04 -37.53
CA GLN A 321 -11.33 36.55 -38.89
C GLN A 321 -12.64 37.14 -39.39
N PRO A 322 -12.71 38.45 -39.71
CA PRO A 322 -13.90 39.05 -40.30
C PRO A 322 -14.06 38.56 -41.73
N ALA A 323 -15.27 38.15 -42.10
CA ALA A 323 -15.60 37.79 -43.48
C ALA A 323 -15.21 38.92 -44.43
N ARG A 324 -14.29 38.63 -45.39
CA ARG A 324 -13.97 39.54 -46.48
C ARG A 324 -15.23 39.74 -47.33
N ALA A 325 -15.77 40.96 -47.32
CA ALA A 325 -16.83 41.37 -48.22
C ALA A 325 -16.37 41.28 -49.67
N VAL A 326 -17.03 40.41 -50.44
CA VAL A 326 -16.85 40.37 -51.91
C VAL A 326 -17.77 41.51 -52.43
N SER A 327 -17.14 42.58 -52.86
CA SER A 327 -17.80 43.67 -53.59
C SER A 327 -18.04 43.18 -55.02
N ALA A 328 -19.29 42.99 -55.38
CA ALA A 328 -19.69 42.84 -56.77
C ALA A 328 -19.67 44.22 -57.43
N ARG A 329 -18.83 44.41 -58.44
CA ARG A 329 -18.97 45.51 -59.42
C ARG A 329 -19.98 45.05 -60.48
N GLU A 330 -21.09 45.73 -60.50
CA GLU A 330 -21.93 45.83 -61.73
C GLU A 330 -21.24 46.81 -62.69
N GLU A 331 -20.98 46.31 -63.89
CA GLU A 331 -20.73 47.19 -65.08
C GLU A 331 -21.91 46.97 -66.04
N ASN A 332 -22.35 48.14 -66.62
CA ASN A 332 -23.38 48.38 -67.64
C ASN A 332 -23.48 47.35 -68.76
#